data_82586a10353cf959004fc9f61d3fb52e
#
_entry.id   82586a10353cf959004fc9f61d3fb52e
#
_cell.length_a   1.000
_cell.length_b   1.000
_cell.length_c   1.000
_cell.angle_alpha   90.00
_cell.angle_beta   90.00
_cell.angle_gamma   90.00
#
_symmetry.space_group_name_H-M   'P 1'
#
loop_
_entity.id
_entity.type
_entity.pdbx_description
1 polymer ?
#
loop_
_entity_poly.entity_id
_entity_poly.type
_entity_poly.pdbx_seq_one_letter_code
_entity_poly.pdbx_strand_id
1 'polypeptide(L)'
;QPMTLEFCLRMHLRGTPDALDMATITLDKMAGGGMYDQVGGGFHRYSTDERWHVPHFEKMLYDNALLVRLYVHAWQVTRFERYRRVATETCEYLLRELRHAEGAFFSSQDADSEGVEGRFFVWPWDELVDIAGEAVATAFGATPDGNWEGTNVLWRPLPLEAVAAETDLDPEELAGELETARAELFEI
;
A
#
# COMPACT_ATOMS: atom_id res chain seq x y z
N GLN A 1 1.64 8.47 -11.27
CA GLN A 1 2.37 9.58 -11.95
C GLN A 1 3.52 10.11 -11.06
N PRO A 2 4.58 9.31 -10.77
CA PRO A 2 5.63 9.72 -9.83
C PRO A 2 6.34 11.03 -10.23
N MET A 3 6.57 11.24 -11.52
CA MET A 3 7.23 12.45 -12.02
C MET A 3 6.43 13.73 -11.80
N THR A 4 5.10 13.66 -11.87
CA THR A 4 4.23 14.81 -11.59
C THR A 4 4.29 15.19 -10.12
N LEU A 5 4.26 14.22 -9.22
CA LEU A 5 4.36 14.44 -7.77
C LEU A 5 5.77 14.94 -7.38
N GLU A 6 6.81 14.40 -8.00
CA GLU A 6 8.18 14.92 -7.85
C GLU A 6 8.28 16.39 -8.30
N PHE A 7 7.60 16.76 -9.38
CA PHE A 7 7.51 18.15 -9.81
C PHE A 7 6.81 19.02 -8.75
N CYS A 8 5.71 18.55 -8.15
CA CYS A 8 5.03 19.27 -7.08
C CYS A 8 5.95 19.51 -5.87
N LEU A 9 6.70 18.48 -5.41
CA LEU A 9 7.67 18.66 -4.32
C LEU A 9 8.73 19.71 -4.65
N ARG A 10 9.25 19.72 -5.89
CA ARG A 10 10.22 20.75 -6.34
C ARG A 10 9.61 22.14 -6.42
N MET A 11 8.36 22.27 -6.81
CA MET A 11 7.64 23.55 -6.82
C MET A 11 7.40 24.07 -5.40
N HIS A 12 7.08 23.20 -4.45
CA HIS A 12 7.02 23.56 -3.03
C HIS A 12 8.35 24.16 -2.54
N LEU A 13 9.48 23.50 -2.82
CA LEU A 13 10.81 24.00 -2.44
C LEU A 13 11.19 25.33 -3.10
N ARG A 14 10.49 25.73 -4.18
CA ARG A 14 10.62 27.01 -4.85
C ARG A 14 9.61 28.06 -4.37
N GLY A 15 8.80 27.72 -3.37
CA GLY A 15 7.86 28.64 -2.74
C GLY A 15 6.45 28.64 -3.30
N THR A 16 6.03 27.60 -4.03
CA THR A 16 4.63 27.42 -4.44
C THR A 16 3.84 26.80 -3.28
N PRO A 17 2.90 27.53 -2.64
CA PRO A 17 2.30 27.09 -1.37
C PRO A 17 1.56 25.77 -1.45
N ASP A 18 0.66 25.61 -2.43
CA ASP A 18 -0.27 24.47 -2.51
C ASP A 18 0.36 23.20 -3.09
N ALA A 19 1.61 23.29 -3.59
CA ALA A 19 2.26 22.19 -4.28
C ALA A 19 2.57 21.02 -3.34
N LEU A 20 2.84 21.28 -2.06
CA LEU A 20 3.06 20.23 -1.06
C LEU A 20 1.76 19.46 -0.79
N ASP A 21 0.67 20.16 -0.57
CA ASP A 21 -0.63 19.53 -0.28
C ASP A 21 -1.10 18.65 -1.45
N MET A 22 -0.91 19.13 -2.68
CA MET A 22 -1.20 18.32 -3.88
C MET A 22 -0.40 17.01 -3.89
N ALA A 23 0.88 17.07 -3.53
CA ALA A 23 1.73 15.88 -3.48
C ALA A 23 1.34 14.96 -2.31
N THR A 24 1.18 15.48 -1.10
CA THR A 24 0.94 14.68 0.11
C THR A 24 -0.43 14.02 0.09
N ILE A 25 -1.50 14.71 -0.34
CA ILE A 25 -2.83 14.11 -0.49
C ILE A 25 -2.77 12.90 -1.42
N THR A 26 -2.08 13.02 -2.56
CA THR A 26 -1.98 11.91 -3.52
C THR A 26 -1.14 10.76 -2.95
N LEU A 27 0.02 11.07 -2.35
CA LEU A 27 0.89 10.07 -1.74
C LEU A 27 0.19 9.30 -0.61
N ASP A 28 -0.56 10.00 0.24
CA ASP A 28 -1.32 9.37 1.32
C ASP A 28 -2.42 8.44 0.78
N LYS A 29 -3.13 8.87 -0.28
CA LYS A 29 -4.15 8.03 -0.92
C LYS A 29 -3.56 6.82 -1.64
N MET A 30 -2.40 6.97 -2.29
CA MET A 30 -1.69 5.85 -2.90
C MET A 30 -1.22 4.84 -1.85
N ALA A 31 -0.60 5.30 -0.75
CA ALA A 31 -0.09 4.44 0.31
C ALA A 31 -1.19 3.77 1.14
N GLY A 32 -2.33 4.43 1.32
CA GLY A 32 -3.50 3.87 2.01
C GLY A 32 -4.43 3.08 1.08
N GLY A 33 -4.27 3.17 -0.23
CA GLY A 33 -5.09 2.46 -1.20
C GLY A 33 -4.66 1.01 -1.41
N GLY A 34 -5.47 0.25 -2.15
CA GLY A 34 -5.09 -1.10 -2.58
C GLY A 34 -4.04 -1.11 -3.70
N MET A 35 -3.72 0.08 -4.25
CA MET A 35 -2.57 0.24 -5.15
C MET A 35 -1.23 -0.06 -4.44
N TYR A 36 -1.14 0.17 -3.13
CA TYR A 36 -0.02 -0.28 -2.29
C TYR A 36 -0.37 -1.64 -1.69
N ASP A 37 0.49 -2.62 -1.86
CA ASP A 37 0.31 -3.92 -1.23
C ASP A 37 0.52 -3.77 0.28
N GLN A 38 -0.58 -3.87 1.03
CA GLN A 38 -0.61 -3.62 2.47
C GLN A 38 0.11 -4.70 3.28
N VAL A 39 0.37 -5.88 2.70
CA VAL A 39 1.05 -7.02 3.32
C VAL A 39 2.50 -7.10 2.85
N GLY A 40 2.72 -7.35 1.57
CA GLY A 40 4.03 -7.61 1.00
C GLY A 40 4.85 -6.37 0.65
N GLY A 41 4.24 -5.19 0.67
CA GLY A 41 4.86 -3.94 0.23
C GLY A 41 4.99 -3.81 -1.28
N GLY A 42 5.47 -2.65 -1.72
CA GLY A 42 5.53 -2.31 -3.13
C GLY A 42 4.19 -1.88 -3.72
N PHE A 43 4.24 -1.34 -4.92
CA PHE A 43 3.09 -0.75 -5.59
C PHE A 43 2.70 -1.54 -6.82
N HIS A 44 1.42 -1.79 -6.97
CA HIS A 44 0.79 -2.18 -8.21
C HIS A 44 0.85 -1.04 -9.23
N ARG A 45 0.66 -1.36 -10.50
CA ARG A 45 0.95 -0.45 -11.62
C ARG A 45 0.11 0.81 -11.63
N TYR A 46 -1.20 0.70 -11.44
CA TYR A 46 -2.15 1.82 -11.36
C TYR A 46 -3.45 1.40 -10.69
N SER A 47 -4.20 2.38 -10.17
CA SER A 47 -5.56 2.15 -9.68
C SER A 47 -6.55 2.16 -10.85
N THR A 48 -7.51 1.25 -10.82
CA THR A 48 -8.60 1.15 -11.80
C THR A 48 -9.79 2.04 -11.44
N ASP A 49 -9.81 2.59 -10.22
CA ASP A 49 -10.89 3.44 -9.71
C ASP A 49 -10.38 4.76 -9.09
N GLU A 50 -11.28 5.69 -8.85
CA GLU A 50 -10.97 7.02 -8.31
C GLU A 50 -10.64 7.04 -6.82
N ARG A 51 -10.91 5.94 -6.09
CA ARG A 51 -10.69 5.81 -4.64
C ARG A 51 -9.34 5.20 -4.30
N TRP A 52 -8.55 4.80 -5.30
CA TRP A 52 -7.29 4.09 -5.16
C TRP A 52 -7.45 2.68 -4.54
N HIS A 53 -8.66 2.08 -4.68
CA HIS A 53 -9.00 0.83 -4.03
C HIS A 53 -8.53 -0.37 -4.86
N VAL A 54 -9.09 -0.58 -6.05
CA VAL A 54 -8.77 -1.75 -6.87
C VAL A 54 -7.63 -1.43 -7.84
N PRO A 55 -6.48 -2.10 -7.75
CA PRO A 55 -5.40 -1.89 -8.70
C PRO A 55 -5.51 -2.80 -9.93
N HIS A 56 -4.78 -2.49 -10.98
CA HIS A 56 -4.25 -3.51 -11.88
C HIS A 56 -3.05 -4.16 -11.19
N PHE A 57 -3.14 -5.44 -10.88
CA PHE A 57 -2.27 -6.12 -9.90
C PHE A 57 -0.82 -6.34 -10.36
N GLU A 58 -0.46 -6.05 -11.61
CA GLU A 58 0.93 -6.06 -12.07
C GLU A 58 1.79 -5.09 -11.26
N LYS A 59 3.00 -5.52 -10.85
CA LYS A 59 3.98 -4.65 -10.18
C LYS A 59 5.21 -4.46 -11.07
N MET A 60 5.45 -3.21 -11.49
CA MET A 60 6.55 -2.86 -12.39
C MET A 60 7.79 -2.40 -11.60
N LEU A 61 8.97 -2.84 -12.00
CA LEU A 61 10.23 -2.36 -11.44
C LEU A 61 10.38 -0.84 -11.54
N TYR A 62 10.11 -0.29 -12.74
CA TYR A 62 10.31 1.15 -12.97
C TYR A 62 9.34 2.03 -12.18
N ASP A 63 8.09 1.59 -11.97
CA ASP A 63 7.12 2.32 -11.15
C ASP A 63 7.55 2.33 -9.69
N ASN A 64 7.91 1.17 -9.15
CA ASN A 64 8.37 1.03 -7.78
C ASN A 64 9.67 1.81 -7.53
N ALA A 65 10.65 1.76 -8.45
CA ALA A 65 11.88 2.52 -8.32
C ALA A 65 11.65 4.04 -8.30
N LEU A 66 10.74 4.54 -9.14
CA LEU A 66 10.37 5.95 -9.15
C LEU A 66 9.59 6.36 -7.89
N LEU A 67 8.71 5.47 -7.38
CA LEU A 67 7.94 5.70 -6.16
C LEU A 67 8.82 5.68 -4.92
N VAL A 68 9.76 4.74 -4.79
CA VAL A 68 10.77 4.76 -3.70
C VAL A 68 11.44 6.13 -3.62
N ARG A 69 11.97 6.61 -4.74
CA ARG A 69 12.63 7.92 -4.78
C ARG A 69 11.69 9.06 -4.37
N LEU A 70 10.46 9.03 -4.86
CA LEU A 70 9.45 10.04 -4.55
C LEU A 70 9.09 10.04 -3.06
N TYR A 71 8.84 8.87 -2.45
CA TYR A 71 8.54 8.76 -1.02
C TYR A 71 9.73 9.16 -0.13
N VAL A 72 10.97 8.86 -0.54
CA VAL A 72 12.17 9.37 0.14
C VAL A 72 12.21 10.90 0.11
N HIS A 73 11.97 11.53 -1.05
CA HIS A 73 11.95 12.99 -1.16
C HIS A 73 10.78 13.60 -0.35
N ALA A 74 9.60 12.99 -0.37
CA ALA A 74 8.48 13.42 0.44
C ALA A 74 8.80 13.34 1.94
N TRP A 75 9.44 12.26 2.41
CA TRP A 75 9.93 12.15 3.77
C TRP A 75 10.96 13.24 4.12
N GLN A 76 11.92 13.50 3.24
CA GLN A 76 12.94 14.54 3.47
C GLN A 76 12.32 15.94 3.62
N VAL A 77 11.25 16.23 2.89
CA VAL A 77 10.53 17.52 2.95
C VAL A 77 9.62 17.61 4.17
N THR A 78 8.85 16.55 4.47
CA THR A 78 7.76 16.58 5.47
C THR A 78 8.17 16.04 6.83
N ARG A 79 9.15 15.14 6.87
CA ARG A 79 9.52 14.33 8.06
C ARG A 79 8.39 13.41 8.54
N PHE A 80 7.41 13.09 7.71
CA PHE A 80 6.37 12.13 8.04
C PHE A 80 6.90 10.69 7.93
N GLU A 81 6.97 9.98 9.05
CA GLU A 81 7.55 8.64 9.14
C GLU A 81 6.83 7.61 8.26
N ARG A 82 5.53 7.81 7.98
CA ARG A 82 4.79 6.95 7.04
C ARG A 82 5.44 6.90 5.65
N TYR A 83 6.02 7.99 5.16
CA TYR A 83 6.69 8.01 3.86
C TYR A 83 8.03 7.27 3.88
N ARG A 84 8.76 7.35 5.00
CA ARG A 84 9.97 6.55 5.20
C ARG A 84 9.65 5.07 5.20
N ARG A 85 8.61 4.68 5.94
CA ARG A 85 8.13 3.30 6.01
C ARG A 85 7.77 2.77 4.63
N VAL A 86 6.91 3.45 3.86
CA VAL A 86 6.51 3.04 2.50
C VAL A 86 7.74 2.88 1.58
N ALA A 87 8.69 3.83 1.63
CA ALA A 87 9.92 3.72 0.84
C ALA A 87 10.77 2.50 1.23
N THR A 88 10.90 2.21 2.53
CA THR A 88 11.65 1.06 3.04
C THR A 88 11.00 -0.25 2.63
N GLU A 89 9.71 -0.42 2.90
CA GLU A 89 8.95 -1.63 2.56
C GLU A 89 8.94 -1.87 1.03
N THR A 90 8.88 -0.80 0.21
CA THR A 90 8.99 -0.93 -1.25
C THR A 90 10.39 -1.37 -1.69
N CYS A 91 11.45 -0.90 -1.03
CA CYS A 91 12.81 -1.39 -1.29
C CYS A 91 12.96 -2.87 -0.91
N GLU A 92 12.39 -3.27 0.23
CA GLU A 92 12.41 -4.65 0.69
C GLU A 92 11.67 -5.57 -0.28
N TYR A 93 10.49 -5.16 -0.77
CA TYR A 93 9.78 -5.85 -1.84
C TYR A 93 10.66 -6.02 -3.09
N LEU A 94 11.28 -4.95 -3.60
CA LEU A 94 12.14 -5.02 -4.79
C LEU A 94 13.31 -5.99 -4.62
N LEU A 95 13.91 -6.01 -3.44
CA LEU A 95 15.05 -6.88 -3.13
C LEU A 95 14.64 -8.34 -2.92
N ARG A 96 13.44 -8.58 -2.41
CA ARG A 96 12.93 -9.92 -2.14
C ARG A 96 12.35 -10.57 -3.39
N GLU A 97 11.48 -9.82 -4.14
CA GLU A 97 10.68 -10.40 -5.21
C GLU A 97 11.28 -10.17 -6.61
N LEU A 98 11.84 -9.00 -6.88
CA LEU A 98 12.31 -8.65 -8.22
C LEU A 98 13.81 -8.83 -8.42
N ARG A 99 14.59 -9.07 -7.39
CA ARG A 99 16.03 -9.26 -7.52
C ARG A 99 16.37 -10.70 -7.93
N HIS A 100 17.02 -10.88 -9.08
CA HIS A 100 17.59 -12.15 -9.48
C HIS A 100 18.87 -12.47 -8.69
N ALA A 101 19.14 -13.75 -8.47
CA ALA A 101 20.32 -14.21 -7.70
C ALA A 101 21.66 -13.70 -8.26
N GLU A 102 21.74 -13.47 -9.56
CA GLU A 102 22.92 -12.92 -10.24
C GLU A 102 23.04 -11.39 -10.17
N GLY A 103 22.15 -10.71 -9.41
CA GLY A 103 22.24 -9.27 -9.13
C GLY A 103 21.46 -8.35 -10.07
N ALA A 104 20.86 -8.87 -11.13
CA ALA A 104 19.93 -8.12 -11.98
C ALA A 104 18.53 -8.05 -11.30
N PHE A 105 17.63 -7.26 -11.87
CA PHE A 105 16.22 -7.21 -11.45
C PHE A 105 15.32 -7.65 -12.62
N PHE A 106 14.26 -8.40 -12.28
CA PHE A 106 13.15 -8.63 -13.20
C PHE A 106 12.42 -7.33 -13.48
N SER A 107 11.83 -7.21 -14.67
CA SER A 107 11.14 -5.98 -15.09
C SER A 107 9.78 -5.80 -14.43
N SER A 108 9.11 -6.89 -14.06
CA SER A 108 7.77 -6.90 -13.47
C SER A 108 7.48 -8.20 -12.74
N GLN A 109 6.48 -8.16 -11.89
CA GLN A 109 5.72 -9.29 -11.38
C GLN A 109 4.35 -9.30 -12.05
N ASP A 110 3.92 -10.46 -12.54
CA ASP A 110 2.67 -10.62 -13.26
C ASP A 110 1.45 -10.29 -12.35
N ALA A 111 0.40 -9.76 -12.96
CA ALA A 111 -0.89 -9.56 -12.30
C ALA A 111 -1.63 -10.87 -12.05
N ASP A 112 -1.39 -11.87 -12.92
CA ASP A 112 -2.08 -13.14 -12.89
C ASP A 112 -1.36 -14.16 -12.01
N SER A 113 -2.15 -14.83 -11.18
CA SER A 113 -1.75 -16.01 -10.44
C SER A 113 -2.71 -17.15 -10.75
N GLU A 114 -2.17 -18.30 -11.19
CA GLU A 114 -2.97 -19.45 -11.64
C GLU A 114 -4.00 -19.11 -12.74
N GLY A 115 -3.68 -18.11 -13.57
CA GLY A 115 -4.52 -17.65 -14.68
C GLY A 115 -5.69 -16.74 -14.27
N VAL A 116 -5.65 -16.18 -13.04
CA VAL A 116 -6.65 -15.23 -12.54
C VAL A 116 -5.93 -13.99 -12.03
N GLU A 117 -6.32 -12.81 -12.53
CA GLU A 117 -5.76 -11.54 -12.09
C GLU A 117 -6.07 -11.28 -10.61
N GLY A 118 -5.06 -10.85 -9.88
CA GLY A 118 -5.18 -10.44 -8.48
C GLY A 118 -5.32 -11.59 -7.47
N ARG A 119 -5.45 -12.83 -7.88
CA ARG A 119 -5.73 -13.97 -6.99
C ARG A 119 -4.76 -14.06 -5.81
N PHE A 120 -3.50 -13.76 -5.99
CA PHE A 120 -2.48 -13.80 -4.94
C PHE A 120 -2.63 -12.67 -3.91
N PHE A 121 -3.27 -11.56 -4.29
CA PHE A 121 -3.32 -10.33 -3.49
C PHE A 121 -4.66 -10.09 -2.78
N VAL A 122 -5.65 -10.99 -3.00
CA VAL A 122 -7.00 -10.82 -2.46
C VAL A 122 -7.32 -11.90 -1.44
N TRP A 123 -8.16 -11.55 -0.47
CA TRP A 123 -8.44 -12.39 0.68
C TRP A 123 -9.94 -12.67 0.82
N PRO A 124 -10.36 -13.95 0.97
CA PRO A 124 -11.68 -14.26 1.48
C PRO A 124 -11.85 -13.71 2.90
N TRP A 125 -13.03 -13.22 3.23
CA TRP A 125 -13.32 -12.65 4.56
C TRP A 125 -13.02 -13.63 5.69
N ASP A 126 -13.53 -14.87 5.60
CA ASP A 126 -13.39 -15.85 6.67
C ASP A 126 -11.92 -16.19 6.94
N GLU A 127 -11.12 -16.33 5.89
CA GLU A 127 -9.68 -16.61 6.00
C GLU A 127 -8.93 -15.43 6.63
N LEU A 128 -9.24 -14.21 6.21
CA LEU A 128 -8.64 -12.99 6.76
C LEU A 128 -8.97 -12.82 8.24
N VAL A 129 -10.23 -13.06 8.64
CA VAL A 129 -10.67 -12.95 10.03
C VAL A 129 -10.08 -14.05 10.90
N ASP A 130 -9.97 -15.28 10.40
CA ASP A 130 -9.35 -16.39 11.14
C ASP A 130 -7.88 -16.11 11.47
N ILE A 131 -7.16 -15.38 10.61
CA ILE A 131 -5.74 -15.05 10.80
C ILE A 131 -5.59 -13.75 11.59
N ALA A 132 -6.25 -12.70 11.16
CA ALA A 132 -6.01 -11.33 11.61
C ALA A 132 -7.00 -10.81 12.66
N GLY A 133 -8.15 -11.45 12.81
CA GLY A 133 -9.26 -10.95 13.59
C GLY A 133 -10.12 -9.90 12.85
N GLU A 134 -11.37 -9.74 13.29
CA GLU A 134 -12.37 -8.87 12.63
C GLU A 134 -11.98 -7.38 12.67
N ALA A 135 -11.38 -6.91 13.76
CA ALA A 135 -10.96 -5.51 13.90
C ALA A 135 -9.87 -5.15 12.88
N VAL A 136 -8.88 -6.02 12.71
CA VAL A 136 -7.81 -5.84 11.72
C VAL A 136 -8.34 -5.99 10.29
N ALA A 137 -9.22 -6.95 10.03
CA ALA A 137 -9.88 -7.08 8.73
C ALA A 137 -10.65 -5.80 8.37
N THR A 138 -11.36 -5.21 9.33
CA THR A 138 -12.04 -3.92 9.18
C THR A 138 -11.05 -2.78 8.94
N ALA A 139 -9.91 -2.76 9.62
CA ALA A 139 -8.85 -1.77 9.40
C ALA A 139 -8.24 -1.87 7.99
N PHE A 140 -8.21 -3.07 7.41
CA PHE A 140 -7.86 -3.30 6.02
C PHE A 140 -9.03 -3.07 5.03
N GLY A 141 -10.13 -2.48 5.47
CA GLY A 141 -11.28 -2.18 4.63
C GLY A 141 -11.95 -3.40 4.01
N ALA A 142 -11.72 -4.57 4.59
CA ALA A 142 -12.38 -5.81 4.18
C ALA A 142 -13.83 -5.83 4.66
N THR A 143 -14.67 -6.57 3.95
CA THR A 143 -16.09 -6.75 4.27
C THR A 143 -16.50 -8.22 4.14
N PRO A 144 -17.53 -8.67 4.89
CA PRO A 144 -18.00 -10.07 4.80
C PRO A 144 -18.42 -10.51 3.40
N ASP A 145 -19.02 -9.60 2.63
CA ASP A 145 -19.47 -9.89 1.25
C ASP A 145 -18.34 -9.74 0.20
N GLY A 146 -17.15 -9.33 0.66
CA GLY A 146 -16.05 -8.94 -0.20
C GLY A 146 -16.18 -7.51 -0.73
N ASN A 147 -15.08 -6.79 -0.84
CA ASN A 147 -15.05 -5.44 -1.41
C ASN A 147 -14.67 -5.43 -2.91
N TRP A 148 -14.31 -6.58 -3.46
CA TRP A 148 -14.03 -6.80 -4.88
C TRP A 148 -14.28 -8.28 -5.28
N GLU A 149 -15.23 -8.51 -6.20
CA GLU A 149 -15.56 -9.81 -6.79
C GLU A 149 -15.76 -10.97 -5.78
N GLY A 150 -16.33 -10.66 -4.61
CA GLY A 150 -16.58 -11.63 -3.53
C GLY A 150 -15.36 -11.94 -2.65
N THR A 151 -14.25 -11.26 -2.88
CA THR A 151 -13.03 -11.28 -2.06
C THR A 151 -12.66 -9.88 -1.61
N ASN A 152 -11.56 -9.70 -0.90
CA ASN A 152 -11.14 -8.41 -0.38
C ASN A 152 -9.76 -8.02 -0.89
N VAL A 153 -9.69 -6.87 -1.55
CA VAL A 153 -8.46 -6.11 -1.74
C VAL A 153 -8.18 -5.36 -0.45
N LEU A 154 -7.00 -5.54 0.12
CA LEU A 154 -6.62 -4.86 1.35
C LEU A 154 -6.23 -3.41 1.08
N TRP A 155 -6.86 -2.48 1.79
CA TRP A 155 -6.59 -1.05 1.73
C TRP A 155 -6.94 -0.40 3.07
N ARG A 156 -6.58 0.83 3.28
CA ARG A 156 -6.83 1.56 4.53
C ARG A 156 -7.69 2.80 4.24
N PRO A 157 -9.02 2.61 4.12
CA PRO A 157 -9.95 3.68 3.75
C PRO A 157 -10.10 4.73 4.84
N LEU A 158 -9.95 4.34 6.10
CA LEU A 158 -10.13 5.17 7.28
C LEU A 158 -8.84 5.34 8.08
N PRO A 159 -8.70 6.45 8.81
CA PRO A 159 -7.67 6.56 9.86
C PRO A 159 -7.86 5.48 10.93
N LEU A 160 -6.75 5.02 11.49
CA LEU A 160 -6.77 3.93 12.48
C LEU A 160 -7.60 4.27 13.72
N GLU A 161 -7.59 5.55 14.12
CA GLU A 161 -8.38 6.07 15.24
C GLU A 161 -9.89 5.94 14.99
N ALA A 162 -10.33 6.08 13.74
CA ALA A 162 -11.75 5.90 13.39
C ALA A 162 -12.15 4.43 13.47
N VAL A 163 -11.31 3.52 12.98
CA VAL A 163 -11.54 2.07 13.08
C VAL A 163 -11.52 1.61 14.53
N ALA A 164 -10.57 2.08 15.32
CA ALA A 164 -10.46 1.76 16.74
C ALA A 164 -11.74 2.17 17.52
N ALA A 165 -12.28 3.35 17.17
CA ALA A 165 -13.56 3.80 17.77
C ALA A 165 -14.77 2.94 17.35
N GLU A 166 -14.77 2.36 16.14
CA GLU A 166 -15.82 1.47 15.66
C GLU A 166 -15.71 0.06 16.26
N THR A 167 -14.49 -0.38 16.58
CA THR A 167 -14.21 -1.72 17.11
C THR A 167 -14.05 -1.77 18.64
N ASP A 168 -14.23 -0.63 19.32
CA ASP A 168 -14.07 -0.48 20.78
C ASP A 168 -12.67 -0.89 21.29
N LEU A 169 -11.64 -0.64 20.46
CA LEU A 169 -10.24 -0.89 20.76
C LEU A 169 -9.46 0.41 20.99
N ASP A 170 -8.32 0.29 21.67
CA ASP A 170 -7.34 1.37 21.72
C ASP A 170 -6.60 1.49 20.39
N PRO A 171 -6.37 2.70 19.83
CA PRO A 171 -5.65 2.86 18.56
C PRO A 171 -4.22 2.28 18.56
N GLU A 172 -3.51 2.31 19.68
CA GLU A 172 -2.16 1.75 19.81
C GLU A 172 -2.22 0.21 19.84
N GLU A 173 -3.22 -0.36 20.48
CA GLU A 173 -3.50 -1.80 20.50
C GLU A 173 -3.83 -2.30 19.08
N LEU A 174 -4.78 -1.64 18.40
CA LEU A 174 -5.13 -1.99 17.02
C LEU A 174 -3.92 -1.84 16.06
N ALA A 175 -3.06 -0.84 16.27
CA ALA A 175 -1.84 -0.70 15.49
C ALA A 175 -0.88 -1.88 15.70
N GLY A 176 -0.75 -2.36 16.93
CA GLY A 176 0.08 -3.53 17.27
C GLY A 176 -0.47 -4.83 16.67
N GLU A 177 -1.79 -5.03 16.76
CA GLU A 177 -2.47 -6.19 16.14
C GLU A 177 -2.30 -6.17 14.61
N LEU A 178 -2.44 -5.02 13.98
CA LEU A 178 -2.29 -4.86 12.53
C LEU A 178 -0.87 -5.21 12.05
N GLU A 179 0.18 -4.80 12.78
CA GLU A 179 1.55 -5.18 12.40
C GLU A 179 1.82 -6.67 12.62
N THR A 180 1.25 -7.27 13.67
CA THR A 180 1.32 -8.73 13.91
C THR A 180 0.63 -9.50 12.80
N ALA A 181 -0.60 -9.12 12.47
CA ALA A 181 -1.37 -9.77 11.42
C ALA A 181 -0.70 -9.61 10.03
N ARG A 182 -0.09 -8.46 9.73
CA ARG A 182 0.69 -8.29 8.49
C ARG A 182 1.82 -9.31 8.38
N ALA A 183 2.52 -9.56 9.49
CA ALA A 183 3.60 -10.54 9.50
C ALA A 183 3.07 -11.97 9.30
N GLU A 184 1.94 -12.32 9.91
CA GLU A 184 1.30 -13.63 9.77
C GLU A 184 0.74 -13.83 8.35
N LEU A 185 0.04 -12.84 7.78
CA LEU A 185 -0.47 -12.87 6.42
C LEU A 185 0.65 -12.97 5.37
N PHE A 186 1.82 -12.44 5.68
CA PHE A 186 2.97 -12.49 4.78
C PHE A 186 3.61 -13.89 4.67
N GLU A 187 3.47 -14.74 5.69
CA GLU A 187 4.06 -16.08 5.72
C GLU A 187 3.20 -17.15 5.02
N ILE A 188 1.98 -16.79 4.58
CA ILE A 188 1.02 -17.66 3.90
C ILE A 188 1.17 -17.56 2.39
#